data_933c72fd5447fbad91b8ab2c86dffe2c
#
_entry.id   933c72fd5447fbad91b8ab2c86dffe2c
#
_cell.length_a   1.000
_cell.length_b   1.000
_cell.length_c   1.000
_cell.angle_alpha   90.00
_cell.angle_beta   90.00
_cell.angle_gamma   90.00
#
_symmetry.space_group_name_H-M   'P 1'
#
loop_
_entity.id
_entity.type
_entity.pdbx_description
1 polymer ?
#
loop_
_entity_poly.entity_id
_entity_poly.type
_entity_poly.pdbx_seq_one_letter_code
_entity_poly.pdbx_strand_id
1 'polypeptide(L)'
;MKLRYLYLAIGVLCNASLVSCGDSFKEKTEIVACGISTNALTFGVSSTEVQTVDITSEAAWEVAVDQAGGNWLTVSPLEGTGNGTLTIAADKNNGPKRSATLTIAAKGAELRTITVIQDGYKGTIYNYGDFTGLQKTGLVAGINPITIVDNDECEDGKALRIYTRAGEEYEGTNGDRFKVQTTTQFGSGRYEWRIYVPKFGMNDRASIGAFLYFDDGHELDFEICSGTAADRAAHSAGPDDMLCLVTSQANPFFSEFTPIKGDAWHTFVLDLKLENKKYLAEWSVDGKVLKRAQLDYGEEAYFRAISSVENLYGMGDRKSVV
;
A
#
# COMPACT_ATOMS: atom_id res chain seq x y z
N MET A 1 -23.41 10.97 4.63
CA MET A 1 -24.51 10.02 4.35
C MET A 1 -24.26 8.78 5.16
N LYS A 2 -25.11 8.45 6.14
CA LYS A 2 -24.87 7.34 7.07
C LYS A 2 -25.22 6.02 6.38
N LEU A 3 -24.25 5.16 6.18
CA LEU A 3 -24.45 3.80 5.69
C LEU A 3 -25.10 2.97 6.81
N ARG A 4 -26.30 2.48 6.57
CA ARG A 4 -26.98 1.55 7.47
C ARG A 4 -26.61 0.13 7.06
N TYR A 5 -25.87 -0.54 7.91
CA TYR A 5 -25.65 -1.99 7.79
C TYR A 5 -26.90 -2.71 8.29
N LEU A 6 -27.51 -3.49 7.41
CA LEU A 6 -28.62 -4.37 7.76
C LEU A 6 -28.05 -5.76 8.05
N TYR A 7 -28.05 -6.13 9.34
CA TYR A 7 -27.77 -7.50 9.74
C TYR A 7 -29.02 -8.34 9.52
N LEU A 8 -28.96 -9.30 8.58
CA LEU A 8 -30.01 -10.30 8.43
C LEU A 8 -29.71 -11.47 9.36
N ALA A 9 -30.40 -11.51 10.50
CA ALA A 9 -30.43 -12.68 11.38
C ALA A 9 -31.40 -13.70 10.77
N ILE A 10 -30.91 -14.81 10.26
CA ILE A 10 -31.74 -15.94 9.84
C ILE A 10 -32.19 -16.65 11.13
N GLY A 11 -33.37 -16.29 11.60
CA GLY A 11 -34.09 -17.01 12.67
C GLY A 11 -34.80 -18.22 12.06
N VAL A 12 -34.32 -19.41 12.33
CA VAL A 12 -35.07 -20.64 12.09
C VAL A 12 -36.15 -20.73 13.18
N LEU A 13 -37.37 -20.39 12.83
CA LEU A 13 -38.56 -20.68 13.67
C LEU A 13 -39.02 -22.10 13.36
N CYS A 14 -38.70 -23.00 14.27
CA CYS A 14 -39.26 -24.33 14.31
C CYS A 14 -40.66 -24.21 14.99
N ASN A 15 -41.72 -24.18 14.23
CA ASN A 15 -43.07 -24.35 14.76
C ASN A 15 -43.50 -25.81 14.57
N ALA A 16 -43.46 -26.55 15.65
CA ALA A 16 -44.13 -27.83 15.77
C ALA A 16 -45.61 -27.58 16.02
N SER A 17 -46.45 -27.90 15.05
CA SER A 17 -47.89 -28.02 15.28
C SER A 17 -48.33 -29.43 14.90
N LEU A 18 -48.86 -30.11 15.86
CA LEU A 18 -49.42 -31.46 15.76
C LEU A 18 -50.77 -31.45 15.06
N VAL A 19 -50.88 -32.36 14.11
CA VAL A 19 -51.99 -33.28 13.79
C VAL A 19 -53.23 -32.75 13.09
N SER A 20 -53.51 -33.35 11.96
CA SER A 20 -54.66 -34.28 11.78
C SER A 20 -54.65 -34.86 10.38
N CYS A 21 -54.91 -36.16 10.33
CA CYS A 21 -55.11 -36.96 9.11
C CYS A 21 -56.08 -36.31 8.11
N GLY A 22 -55.70 -36.31 6.86
CA GLY A 22 -56.61 -36.09 5.76
C GLY A 22 -55.94 -35.33 4.60
N ASP A 23 -55.75 -36.06 3.51
CA ASP A 23 -55.38 -35.57 2.18
C ASP A 23 -53.98 -35.00 2.02
N SER A 24 -53.14 -35.81 1.46
CA SER A 24 -51.81 -35.42 0.99
C SER A 24 -51.93 -34.46 -0.20
N PHE A 25 -52.10 -33.19 0.09
CA PHE A 25 -51.62 -32.17 -0.81
C PHE A 25 -50.10 -32.20 -0.78
N LYS A 26 -49.48 -32.94 -1.70
CA LYS A 26 -48.10 -32.67 -2.07
C LYS A 26 -48.11 -31.29 -2.68
N GLU A 27 -47.80 -30.28 -1.89
CA GLU A 27 -47.40 -29.00 -2.41
C GLU A 27 -46.16 -29.30 -3.30
N LYS A 28 -46.37 -29.27 -4.58
CA LYS A 28 -45.29 -29.38 -5.55
C LYS A 28 -44.49 -28.08 -5.39
N THR A 29 -43.46 -28.17 -4.55
CA THR A 29 -42.51 -27.07 -4.45
C THR A 29 -41.92 -26.90 -5.83
N GLU A 30 -42.43 -25.93 -6.58
CA GLU A 30 -41.80 -25.55 -7.83
C GLU A 30 -40.40 -25.09 -7.49
N ILE A 31 -39.42 -25.85 -7.95
CA ILE A 31 -38.02 -25.45 -7.83
C ILE A 31 -37.84 -24.31 -8.82
N VAL A 32 -37.80 -23.09 -8.28
CA VAL A 32 -37.47 -21.91 -9.06
C VAL A 32 -36.02 -22.00 -9.51
N ALA A 33 -35.76 -21.95 -10.77
CA ALA A 33 -34.39 -21.96 -11.27
C ALA A 33 -33.77 -20.57 -11.14
N CYS A 34 -32.59 -20.48 -10.60
CA CYS A 34 -31.73 -19.30 -10.68
C CYS A 34 -30.39 -19.70 -11.27
N GLY A 35 -30.07 -19.13 -12.43
CA GLY A 35 -28.80 -19.34 -13.15
C GLY A 35 -27.96 -18.08 -13.20
N ILE A 36 -26.66 -18.26 -13.34
CA ILE A 36 -25.68 -17.20 -13.59
C ILE A 36 -24.78 -17.57 -14.76
N SER A 37 -24.41 -16.61 -15.59
CA SER A 37 -23.58 -16.85 -16.78
C SER A 37 -22.14 -17.26 -16.44
N THR A 38 -21.62 -16.86 -15.28
CA THR A 38 -20.31 -17.26 -14.75
C THR A 38 -20.32 -17.24 -13.23
N ASN A 39 -19.48 -18.08 -12.62
CA ASN A 39 -19.27 -18.12 -11.18
C ASN A 39 -17.90 -17.59 -10.76
N ALA A 40 -17.12 -17.05 -11.70
CA ALA A 40 -15.80 -16.46 -11.42
C ALA A 40 -15.53 -15.29 -12.34
N LEU A 41 -14.96 -14.23 -11.77
CA LEU A 41 -14.47 -13.06 -12.47
C LEU A 41 -13.03 -12.76 -12.04
N THR A 42 -12.23 -12.27 -12.98
CA THR A 42 -10.86 -11.85 -12.69
C THR A 42 -10.62 -10.45 -13.22
N PHE A 43 -10.16 -9.55 -12.36
CA PHE A 43 -9.78 -8.19 -12.70
C PHE A 43 -8.27 -8.04 -12.67
N GLY A 44 -7.72 -7.24 -13.57
CA GLY A 44 -6.35 -6.79 -13.51
C GLY A 44 -6.11 -5.77 -12.39
N VAL A 45 -4.84 -5.41 -12.17
CA VAL A 45 -4.39 -4.46 -11.13
C VAL A 45 -5.01 -3.08 -11.31
N SER A 46 -5.03 -2.58 -12.55
CA SER A 46 -5.55 -1.25 -12.88
C SER A 46 -6.92 -1.41 -13.51
N SER A 47 -7.97 -1.56 -12.71
CA SER A 47 -9.27 -1.77 -13.31
C SER A 47 -9.94 -0.47 -13.70
N THR A 48 -10.00 -0.25 -14.99
CA THR A 48 -11.06 0.54 -15.63
C THR A 48 -12.09 -0.38 -16.29
N GLU A 49 -11.92 -1.70 -16.13
CA GLU A 49 -12.77 -2.71 -16.76
C GLU A 49 -14.03 -2.91 -15.94
N VAL A 50 -15.14 -2.95 -16.65
CA VAL A 50 -16.43 -3.35 -16.13
C VAL A 50 -16.76 -4.71 -16.72
N GLN A 51 -17.04 -5.69 -15.86
CA GLN A 51 -17.47 -7.02 -16.28
C GLN A 51 -18.94 -7.22 -15.96
N THR A 52 -19.60 -8.10 -16.72
CA THR A 52 -21.02 -8.36 -16.57
C THR A 52 -21.29 -9.83 -16.28
N VAL A 53 -22.33 -10.08 -15.49
CA VAL A 53 -22.86 -11.42 -15.24
C VAL A 53 -24.36 -11.40 -15.46
N ASP A 54 -24.84 -12.27 -16.34
CA ASP A 54 -26.26 -12.42 -16.57
C ASP A 54 -26.87 -13.35 -15.52
N ILE A 55 -28.01 -12.95 -14.98
CA ILE A 55 -28.87 -13.72 -14.09
C ILE A 55 -30.08 -14.19 -14.90
N THR A 56 -30.34 -15.48 -14.81
CA THR A 56 -31.60 -16.07 -15.37
C THR A 56 -32.45 -16.51 -14.19
N SER A 57 -33.61 -15.87 -13.99
CA SER A 57 -34.52 -16.18 -12.90
C SER A 57 -35.94 -15.88 -13.29
N GLU A 58 -36.92 -16.63 -12.74
CA GLU A 58 -38.36 -16.32 -12.84
C GLU A 58 -38.84 -15.56 -11.58
N ALA A 59 -38.01 -15.46 -10.55
CA ALA A 59 -38.35 -14.82 -9.28
C ALA A 59 -37.54 -13.53 -9.06
N ALA A 60 -37.92 -12.80 -8.00
CA ALA A 60 -37.13 -11.70 -7.47
C ALA A 60 -35.81 -12.24 -6.87
N TRP A 61 -34.73 -11.50 -7.07
CA TRP A 61 -33.40 -11.85 -6.58
C TRP A 61 -32.71 -10.62 -5.97
N GLU A 62 -31.77 -10.88 -5.08
CA GLU A 62 -30.91 -9.90 -4.45
C GLU A 62 -29.45 -10.36 -4.48
N VAL A 63 -28.52 -9.41 -4.45
CA VAL A 63 -27.09 -9.65 -4.47
C VAL A 63 -26.46 -9.08 -3.20
N ALA A 64 -25.72 -9.90 -2.49
CA ALA A 64 -24.90 -9.50 -1.37
C ALA A 64 -23.43 -9.57 -1.72
N VAL A 65 -22.69 -8.52 -1.38
CA VAL A 65 -21.23 -8.46 -1.48
C VAL A 65 -20.70 -8.79 -0.08
N ASP A 66 -19.74 -9.70 0.02
CA ASP A 66 -19.11 -10.01 1.30
C ASP A 66 -18.31 -8.82 1.86
N GLN A 67 -17.89 -8.90 3.13
CA GLN A 67 -17.14 -7.82 3.78
C GLN A 67 -15.79 -7.56 3.10
N ALA A 68 -15.18 -8.59 2.52
CA ALA A 68 -13.89 -8.47 1.82
C ALA A 68 -14.01 -7.64 0.54
N GLY A 69 -15.17 -7.68 -0.14
CA GLY A 69 -15.43 -6.94 -1.39
C GLY A 69 -16.01 -5.54 -1.19
N GLY A 70 -16.62 -5.28 -0.02
CA GLY A 70 -17.39 -4.05 0.22
C GLY A 70 -16.66 -2.73 0.06
N ASN A 71 -15.34 -2.74 0.10
CA ASN A 71 -14.51 -1.53 0.00
C ASN A 71 -13.87 -1.32 -1.38
N TRP A 72 -14.01 -2.26 -2.32
CA TRP A 72 -13.32 -2.18 -3.60
C TRP A 72 -14.11 -2.69 -4.80
N LEU A 73 -15.28 -3.30 -4.58
CA LEU A 73 -16.20 -3.70 -5.62
C LEU A 73 -17.40 -2.76 -5.67
N THR A 74 -17.77 -2.37 -6.87
CA THR A 74 -19.04 -1.73 -7.17
C THR A 74 -19.88 -2.71 -7.97
N VAL A 75 -21.03 -3.10 -7.43
CA VAL A 75 -21.97 -4.03 -8.08
C VAL A 75 -23.32 -3.36 -8.27
N SER A 76 -23.90 -3.46 -9.44
CA SER A 76 -25.20 -2.87 -9.76
C SER A 76 -25.90 -3.65 -10.86
N PRO A 77 -27.23 -3.84 -10.76
CA PRO A 77 -28.08 -3.57 -9.60
C PRO A 77 -27.88 -4.62 -8.49
N LEU A 78 -28.24 -4.29 -7.25
CA LEU A 78 -28.18 -5.24 -6.13
C LEU A 78 -29.46 -6.04 -5.93
N GLU A 79 -30.52 -5.76 -6.71
CA GLU A 79 -31.79 -6.48 -6.68
C GLU A 79 -32.45 -6.41 -8.05
N GLY A 80 -33.33 -7.37 -8.33
CA GLY A 80 -34.09 -7.40 -9.57
C GLY A 80 -35.20 -8.46 -9.55
N THR A 81 -35.93 -8.57 -10.66
CA THR A 81 -36.98 -9.57 -10.86
C THR A 81 -36.89 -10.09 -12.26
N GLY A 82 -36.95 -11.42 -12.42
CA GLY A 82 -36.76 -12.04 -13.72
C GLY A 82 -35.30 -12.04 -14.15
N ASN A 83 -35.08 -12.14 -15.45
CA ASN A 83 -33.71 -12.08 -16.00
C ASN A 83 -33.13 -10.68 -15.80
N GLY A 84 -31.82 -10.62 -15.54
CA GLY A 84 -31.09 -9.38 -15.33
C GLY A 84 -29.62 -9.51 -15.66
N THR A 85 -28.91 -8.38 -15.68
CA THR A 85 -27.46 -8.33 -15.87
C THR A 85 -26.84 -7.52 -14.76
N LEU A 86 -25.91 -8.11 -14.04
CA LEU A 86 -25.06 -7.40 -13.07
C LEU A 86 -23.91 -6.75 -13.79
N THR A 87 -23.61 -5.55 -13.39
CA THR A 87 -22.40 -4.82 -13.75
C THR A 87 -21.48 -4.80 -12.54
N ILE A 88 -20.27 -5.31 -12.69
CA ILE A 88 -19.27 -5.40 -11.62
C ILE A 88 -18.04 -4.61 -12.03
N ALA A 89 -17.64 -3.66 -11.21
CA ALA A 89 -16.42 -2.89 -11.37
C ALA A 89 -15.55 -3.06 -10.11
N ALA A 90 -14.23 -3.04 -10.30
CA ALA A 90 -13.29 -3.12 -9.21
C ALA A 90 -12.40 -1.88 -9.17
N ASP A 91 -12.14 -1.33 -8.00
CA ASP A 91 -11.19 -0.24 -7.82
C ASP A 91 -9.75 -0.72 -8.08
N LYS A 92 -8.86 0.21 -8.46
CA LYS A 92 -7.44 -0.08 -8.63
C LYS A 92 -6.89 -0.79 -7.38
N ASN A 93 -6.17 -1.89 -7.58
CA ASN A 93 -5.51 -2.61 -6.50
C ASN A 93 -4.04 -2.19 -6.38
N ASN A 94 -3.71 -1.43 -5.36
CA ASN A 94 -2.32 -1.06 -5.04
C ASN A 94 -1.69 -1.99 -4.00
N GLY A 95 -2.38 -3.07 -3.63
CA GLY A 95 -1.95 -4.05 -2.63
C GLY A 95 -1.79 -5.45 -3.20
N PRO A 96 -1.74 -6.47 -2.33
CA PRO A 96 -1.66 -7.86 -2.74
C PRO A 96 -2.92 -8.31 -3.48
N LYS A 97 -2.84 -9.46 -4.13
CA LYS A 97 -3.98 -10.14 -4.73
C LYS A 97 -5.12 -10.25 -3.70
N ARG A 98 -6.35 -9.89 -4.12
CA ARG A 98 -7.52 -9.92 -3.25
C ARG A 98 -8.68 -10.64 -3.90
N SER A 99 -9.61 -11.12 -3.08
CA SER A 99 -10.80 -11.80 -3.54
C SER A 99 -12.01 -11.40 -2.72
N ALA A 100 -13.17 -11.52 -3.34
CA ALA A 100 -14.46 -11.31 -2.71
C ALA A 100 -15.48 -12.30 -3.28
N THR A 101 -16.58 -12.49 -2.55
CA THR A 101 -17.68 -13.34 -2.97
C THR A 101 -18.96 -12.51 -3.09
N LEU A 102 -19.61 -12.63 -4.24
CA LEU A 102 -20.97 -12.14 -4.43
C LEU A 102 -21.90 -13.34 -4.25
N THR A 103 -22.95 -13.16 -3.45
CA THR A 103 -23.99 -14.17 -3.25
C THR A 103 -25.29 -13.65 -3.85
N ILE A 104 -25.88 -14.43 -4.75
CA ILE A 104 -27.17 -14.15 -5.37
C ILE A 104 -28.21 -15.09 -4.74
N ALA A 105 -29.22 -14.50 -4.12
CA ALA A 105 -30.36 -15.18 -3.54
C ALA A 105 -31.62 -14.89 -4.34
N ALA A 106 -32.26 -15.92 -4.89
CA ALA A 106 -33.57 -15.80 -5.50
C ALA A 106 -34.59 -16.63 -4.71
N LYS A 107 -35.80 -16.12 -4.60
CA LYS A 107 -36.84 -16.76 -3.78
C LYS A 107 -37.19 -18.15 -4.32
N GLY A 108 -36.99 -19.17 -3.48
CA GLY A 108 -37.29 -20.56 -3.81
C GLY A 108 -36.18 -21.27 -4.62
N ALA A 109 -35.06 -20.62 -4.88
CA ALA A 109 -33.90 -21.18 -5.58
C ALA A 109 -32.72 -21.44 -4.64
N GLU A 110 -31.78 -22.26 -5.07
CA GLU A 110 -30.47 -22.38 -4.40
C GLU A 110 -29.66 -21.11 -4.57
N LEU A 111 -28.87 -20.80 -3.56
CA LEU A 111 -27.91 -19.68 -3.61
C LEU A 111 -26.90 -19.89 -4.73
N ARG A 112 -26.60 -18.82 -5.45
CA ARG A 112 -25.49 -18.78 -6.41
C ARG A 112 -24.38 -17.88 -5.89
N THR A 113 -23.14 -18.25 -6.13
CA THR A 113 -21.98 -17.48 -5.73
C THR A 113 -21.11 -17.17 -6.93
N ILE A 114 -20.54 -15.96 -6.93
CA ILE A 114 -19.52 -15.53 -7.87
C ILE A 114 -18.28 -15.18 -7.08
N THR A 115 -17.18 -15.85 -7.36
CA THR A 115 -15.88 -15.49 -6.82
C THR A 115 -15.26 -14.41 -7.70
N VAL A 116 -14.98 -13.26 -7.12
CA VAL A 116 -14.29 -12.16 -7.78
C VAL A 116 -12.86 -12.13 -7.29
N ILE A 117 -11.91 -12.24 -8.20
CA ILE A 117 -10.49 -12.16 -7.91
C ILE A 117 -9.95 -10.92 -8.58
N GLN A 118 -9.15 -10.15 -7.88
CA GLN A 118 -8.36 -9.08 -8.49
C GLN A 118 -6.88 -9.33 -8.27
N ASP A 119 -6.11 -9.27 -9.34
CA ASP A 119 -4.67 -9.39 -9.25
C ASP A 119 -4.08 -8.30 -8.36
N GLY A 120 -3.08 -8.69 -7.57
CA GLY A 120 -2.29 -7.76 -6.80
C GLY A 120 -1.35 -6.98 -7.69
N TYR A 121 -0.96 -5.82 -7.21
CA TYR A 121 0.12 -5.07 -7.81
C TYR A 121 1.36 -5.97 -7.87
N LYS A 122 1.75 -6.33 -9.06
CA LYS A 122 3.03 -6.99 -9.31
C LYS A 122 4.09 -5.91 -9.38
N GLY A 123 4.39 -5.31 -8.22
CA GLY A 123 5.64 -4.60 -8.08
C GLY A 123 6.76 -5.57 -8.37
N THR A 124 7.80 -5.13 -9.03
CA THR A 124 9.00 -5.95 -9.13
C THR A 124 9.54 -6.09 -7.72
N ILE A 125 9.47 -7.29 -7.15
CA ILE A 125 10.15 -7.60 -5.90
C ILE A 125 11.62 -7.67 -6.25
N TYR A 126 12.38 -6.71 -5.77
CA TYR A 126 13.82 -6.72 -5.92
C TYR A 126 14.40 -7.62 -4.84
N ASN A 127 15.01 -8.71 -5.27
CA ASN A 127 15.89 -9.47 -4.40
C ASN A 127 17.17 -8.65 -4.17
N TYR A 128 17.85 -8.92 -3.07
CA TYR A 128 19.08 -8.20 -2.69
C TYR A 128 20.20 -8.23 -3.76
N GLY A 129 20.13 -9.16 -4.72
CA GLY A 129 21.00 -9.20 -5.90
C GLY A 129 20.66 -8.19 -6.99
N ASP A 130 19.47 -7.59 -6.96
CA ASP A 130 18.99 -6.64 -7.96
C ASP A 130 19.43 -5.20 -7.68
N PHE A 131 20.10 -4.98 -6.55
CA PHE A 131 20.66 -3.70 -6.17
C PHE A 131 22.12 -3.58 -6.59
N THR A 132 22.43 -2.56 -7.37
CA THR A 132 23.80 -2.18 -7.75
C THR A 132 24.09 -0.76 -7.28
N GLY A 133 25.34 -0.34 -7.42
CA GLY A 133 25.73 1.03 -7.15
C GLY A 133 25.90 1.35 -5.69
N LEU A 134 26.61 0.48 -4.97
CA LEU A 134 27.05 0.75 -3.61
C LEU A 134 27.96 1.97 -3.57
N GLN A 135 27.44 3.10 -3.11
CA GLN A 135 28.31 4.19 -2.72
C GLN A 135 28.81 3.92 -1.28
N LYS A 136 30.11 3.80 -1.12
CA LYS A 136 30.75 3.61 0.17
C LYS A 136 31.81 4.71 0.37
N THR A 137 31.59 5.53 1.38
CA THR A 137 32.60 6.49 1.86
C THR A 137 32.76 6.31 3.35
N GLY A 138 33.96 6.44 3.86
CA GLY A 138 34.22 6.35 5.31
C GLY A 138 34.26 4.95 5.88
N LEU A 139 34.65 3.94 5.13
CA LEU A 139 34.74 2.55 5.60
C LEU A 139 35.66 2.38 6.81
N VAL A 140 35.13 1.75 7.86
CA VAL A 140 35.94 1.15 8.92
C VAL A 140 36.47 -0.19 8.45
N ALA A 141 37.77 -0.43 8.61
CA ALA A 141 38.38 -1.70 8.23
C ALA A 141 37.67 -2.87 8.93
N GLY A 142 37.30 -3.88 8.16
CA GLY A 142 36.68 -5.10 8.67
C GLY A 142 35.16 -5.07 8.83
N ILE A 143 34.49 -3.95 8.61
CA ILE A 143 33.03 -3.87 8.66
C ILE A 143 32.44 -3.84 7.26
N ASN A 144 31.53 -4.80 6.95
CA ASN A 144 30.70 -4.70 5.77
C ASN A 144 29.44 -3.89 6.14
N PRO A 145 29.31 -2.65 5.65
CA PRO A 145 28.20 -1.78 6.04
C PRO A 145 26.86 -2.20 5.47
N ILE A 146 26.84 -3.09 4.48
CA ILE A 146 25.61 -3.54 3.83
C ILE A 146 25.61 -5.07 3.83
N THR A 147 24.66 -5.65 4.56
CA THR A 147 24.52 -7.09 4.72
C THR A 147 23.06 -7.49 4.71
N ILE A 148 22.80 -8.72 4.26
CA ILE A 148 21.49 -9.35 4.41
C ILE A 148 21.51 -10.07 5.77
N VAL A 149 20.45 -9.88 6.54
CA VAL A 149 20.26 -10.48 7.86
C VAL A 149 18.91 -11.18 7.93
N ASP A 150 18.84 -12.22 8.75
CA ASP A 150 17.55 -12.86 9.04
C ASP A 150 16.70 -11.92 9.90
N ASN A 151 15.42 -11.82 9.58
CA ASN A 151 14.46 -10.99 10.31
C ASN A 151 13.05 -11.52 10.13
N ASP A 152 12.46 -12.04 11.21
CA ASP A 152 11.14 -12.69 11.21
C ASP A 152 9.97 -11.70 10.98
N GLU A 153 10.22 -10.39 11.06
CA GLU A 153 9.21 -9.36 10.77
C GLU A 153 9.14 -9.00 9.27
N CYS A 154 10.04 -9.55 8.47
CA CYS A 154 10.04 -9.38 7.03
C CYS A 154 9.33 -10.55 6.33
N GLU A 155 8.64 -10.26 5.22
CA GLU A 155 7.80 -11.23 4.51
C GLU A 155 8.58 -12.47 4.04
N ASP A 156 9.84 -12.28 3.63
CA ASP A 156 10.73 -13.36 3.19
C ASP A 156 11.71 -13.84 4.28
N GLY A 157 11.52 -13.38 5.53
CA GLY A 157 12.37 -13.69 6.66
C GLY A 157 13.75 -13.02 6.62
N LYS A 158 13.95 -12.03 5.75
CA LYS A 158 15.24 -11.35 5.57
C LYS A 158 15.09 -9.84 5.48
N ALA A 159 16.11 -9.12 5.96
CA ALA A 159 16.20 -7.68 5.83
C ALA A 159 17.58 -7.27 5.25
N LEU A 160 17.56 -6.16 4.51
CA LEU A 160 18.78 -5.47 4.13
C LEU A 160 19.17 -4.56 5.29
N ARG A 161 20.31 -4.83 5.91
CA ARG A 161 20.89 -3.98 6.95
C ARG A 161 21.94 -3.06 6.34
N ILE A 162 21.72 -1.76 6.45
CA ILE A 162 22.70 -0.74 6.14
C ILE A 162 23.18 -0.16 7.48
N TYR A 163 24.46 -0.27 7.75
CA TYR A 163 25.07 0.11 9.03
C TYR A 163 25.88 1.39 8.87
N THR A 164 25.77 2.29 9.85
CA THR A 164 26.67 3.42 10.03
C THR A 164 27.23 3.43 11.44
N ARG A 165 28.37 4.10 11.65
CA ARG A 165 29.00 4.20 12.95
C ARG A 165 28.25 5.16 13.88
N ALA A 166 28.39 4.98 15.18
CA ALA A 166 28.03 6.00 16.14
C ALA A 166 28.85 7.28 15.90
N GLY A 167 28.22 8.44 16.11
CA GLY A 167 28.79 9.73 15.74
C GLY A 167 30.18 10.00 16.25
N GLU A 168 30.45 9.68 17.52
CA GLU A 168 31.75 9.96 18.19
C GLU A 168 32.87 9.00 17.76
N GLU A 169 32.56 7.90 17.12
CA GLU A 169 33.53 6.93 16.61
C GLU A 169 34.12 7.34 15.25
N TYR A 170 33.66 8.47 14.70
CA TYR A 170 34.08 8.90 13.38
C TYR A 170 35.22 9.93 13.47
N GLU A 171 36.38 9.54 12.94
CA GLU A 171 37.53 10.43 12.74
C GLU A 171 37.77 10.68 11.25
N GLY A 172 37.02 11.57 10.64
CA GLY A 172 37.18 11.85 9.22
C GLY A 172 36.38 13.05 8.75
N THR A 173 36.73 13.55 7.57
CA THR A 173 36.12 14.76 7.00
C THR A 173 34.89 14.48 6.14
N ASN A 174 34.63 13.21 5.78
CA ASN A 174 33.64 12.86 4.76
C ASN A 174 32.42 12.08 5.27
N GLY A 175 32.30 11.82 6.58
CA GLY A 175 31.20 11.04 7.09
C GLY A 175 31.07 9.63 6.50
N ASP A 176 30.24 8.80 7.08
CA ASP A 176 29.86 7.52 6.52
C ASP A 176 28.63 7.69 5.63
N ARG A 177 28.71 7.23 4.39
CA ARG A 177 27.57 7.22 3.47
C ARG A 177 27.48 5.88 2.79
N PHE A 178 26.37 5.20 2.99
CA PHE A 178 26.11 3.91 2.38
C PHE A 178 24.74 3.93 1.73
N LYS A 179 24.70 3.61 0.47
CA LYS A 179 23.43 3.51 -0.27
C LYS A 179 23.40 2.34 -1.22
N VAL A 180 22.21 1.84 -1.43
CA VAL A 180 21.88 0.90 -2.51
C VAL A 180 20.86 1.55 -3.41
N GLN A 181 20.91 1.22 -4.68
CA GLN A 181 19.97 1.73 -5.67
C GLN A 181 19.58 0.62 -6.64
N THR A 182 18.39 0.74 -7.21
CA THR A 182 17.93 -0.18 -8.25
C THR A 182 18.78 -0.10 -9.50
N THR A 183 19.00 -1.23 -10.17
CA THR A 183 19.71 -1.30 -11.46
C THR A 183 18.93 -0.64 -12.58
N THR A 184 17.60 -0.71 -12.48
CA THR A 184 16.65 -0.19 -13.47
C THR A 184 16.06 1.12 -12.97
N GLN A 185 15.70 1.98 -13.90
CA GLN A 185 14.94 3.21 -13.64
C GLN A 185 13.46 2.99 -13.95
N PHE A 186 12.60 3.69 -13.23
CA PHE A 186 11.15 3.54 -13.30
C PHE A 186 10.47 4.90 -13.42
N GLY A 187 9.32 4.91 -14.08
CA GLY A 187 8.46 6.09 -14.19
C GLY A 187 7.33 6.10 -13.17
N SER A 188 6.10 6.32 -13.63
CA SER A 188 4.92 6.28 -12.77
C SER A 188 4.74 4.93 -12.11
N GLY A 189 4.32 4.93 -10.85
CA GLY A 189 4.11 3.71 -10.07
C GLY A 189 4.05 3.98 -8.57
N ARG A 190 3.91 2.91 -7.82
CA ARG A 190 3.98 2.90 -6.38
C ARG A 190 5.35 2.39 -5.96
N TYR A 191 6.05 3.18 -5.17
CA TYR A 191 7.34 2.85 -4.57
C TYR A 191 7.13 2.69 -3.08
N GLU A 192 7.55 1.57 -2.53
CA GLU A 192 7.32 1.24 -1.14
C GLU A 192 8.61 0.75 -0.49
N TRP A 193 8.92 1.33 0.66
CA TRP A 193 10.01 0.92 1.53
C TRP A 193 9.44 0.56 2.90
N ARG A 194 9.76 -0.61 3.40
CA ARG A 194 9.51 -0.97 4.79
C ARG A 194 10.82 -0.90 5.55
N ILE A 195 10.92 0.03 6.49
CA ILE A 195 12.17 0.37 7.16
C ILE A 195 11.98 0.31 8.67
N TYR A 196 12.88 -0.38 9.37
CA TYR A 196 13.05 -0.22 10.81
C TYR A 196 13.82 1.08 11.07
N VAL A 197 13.20 2.00 11.76
CA VAL A 197 13.76 3.31 12.10
C VAL A 197 14.27 3.24 13.54
N PRO A 198 15.57 3.11 13.78
CA PRO A 198 16.13 3.15 15.12
C PRO A 198 16.00 4.56 15.69
N LYS A 199 16.00 4.67 17.01
CA LYS A 199 16.04 5.96 17.68
C LYS A 199 17.46 6.50 17.66
N PHE A 200 17.66 7.63 17.02
CA PHE A 200 18.92 8.37 17.03
C PHE A 200 18.99 9.29 18.26
N GLY A 201 20.21 9.58 18.73
CA GLY A 201 20.45 10.57 19.76
C GLY A 201 20.13 11.99 19.28
N MET A 202 19.83 12.90 20.20
CA MET A 202 19.48 14.30 19.89
C MET A 202 20.53 15.08 19.10
N ASN A 203 21.78 14.64 19.16
CA ASN A 203 22.91 15.27 18.46
C ASN A 203 23.50 14.38 17.36
N ASP A 204 22.89 13.23 17.13
CA ASP A 204 23.33 12.37 16.04
C ASP A 204 23.00 13.01 14.69
N ARG A 205 24.00 13.07 13.84
CA ARG A 205 23.87 13.53 12.47
C ARG A 205 23.58 12.37 11.50
N ALA A 206 22.95 11.33 12.01
CA ALA A 206 22.53 10.21 11.18
C ALA A 206 21.25 10.55 10.45
N SER A 207 21.17 10.12 9.21
CA SER A 207 19.96 10.19 8.39
C SER A 207 19.74 8.86 7.68
N ILE A 208 18.48 8.43 7.61
CA ILE A 208 18.04 7.32 6.78
C ILE A 208 17.29 7.93 5.59
N GLY A 209 17.69 7.56 4.37
CA GLY A 209 17.05 8.00 3.15
C GLY A 209 16.29 6.86 2.46
N ALA A 210 15.09 7.17 1.99
CA ALA A 210 14.31 6.37 1.06
C ALA A 210 13.77 7.30 -0.02
N PHE A 211 14.31 7.23 -1.22
CA PHE A 211 14.07 8.27 -2.20
C PHE A 211 14.13 7.79 -3.65
N LEU A 212 13.56 8.61 -4.52
CA LEU A 212 13.63 8.46 -5.96
C LEU A 212 14.57 9.52 -6.52
N TYR A 213 15.55 9.09 -7.30
CA TYR A 213 16.56 9.97 -7.87
C TYR A 213 16.73 9.75 -9.38
N PHE A 214 16.66 10.83 -10.12
CA PHE A 214 17.04 10.88 -11.52
C PHE A 214 18.25 11.79 -11.71
N ASP A 215 18.18 13.03 -11.24
CA ASP A 215 19.25 14.01 -11.12
C ASP A 215 18.92 15.03 -10.02
N ASP A 216 19.78 16.02 -9.77
CA ASP A 216 19.63 17.01 -8.70
C ASP A 216 18.38 17.90 -8.84
N GLY A 217 17.75 17.92 -9.99
CA GLY A 217 16.48 18.62 -10.24
C GLY A 217 15.24 17.74 -10.16
N HIS A 218 15.42 16.43 -9.98
CA HIS A 218 14.38 15.42 -10.02
C HIS A 218 14.63 14.37 -8.94
N GLU A 219 14.48 14.78 -7.69
CA GLU A 219 14.66 13.96 -6.51
C GLU A 219 13.47 14.13 -5.55
N LEU A 220 12.97 13.01 -5.03
CA LEU A 220 11.79 12.94 -4.19
C LEU A 220 12.10 12.06 -2.99
N ASP A 221 12.08 12.64 -1.77
CA ASP A 221 12.68 12.04 -0.60
C ASP A 221 11.71 11.76 0.55
N PHE A 222 12.03 10.69 1.26
CA PHE A 222 11.85 10.55 2.69
C PHE A 222 13.24 10.56 3.32
N GLU A 223 13.50 11.49 4.23
CA GLU A 223 14.69 11.51 5.06
C GLU A 223 14.30 11.46 6.53
N ILE A 224 14.89 10.53 7.27
CA ILE A 224 14.58 10.33 8.69
C ILE A 224 15.82 10.66 9.51
N CYS A 225 15.66 11.60 10.45
CA CYS A 225 16.73 12.06 11.33
C CYS A 225 16.20 12.39 12.73
N SER A 226 17.11 12.71 13.67
CA SER A 226 16.71 13.20 14.99
C SER A 226 16.13 14.62 14.96
N GLY A 227 16.52 15.41 13.98
CA GLY A 227 16.24 16.85 13.89
C GLY A 227 16.98 17.66 14.96
N THR A 228 16.95 18.98 14.82
CA THR A 228 17.43 19.90 15.86
C THR A 228 16.38 20.06 16.97
N ALA A 229 16.79 20.59 18.13
CA ALA A 229 15.84 20.92 19.20
C ALA A 229 14.75 21.91 18.73
N ALA A 230 15.09 22.81 17.83
CA ALA A 230 14.13 23.76 17.24
C ALA A 230 13.13 23.07 16.32
N ASP A 231 13.59 22.19 15.43
CA ASP A 231 12.72 21.41 14.53
C ASP A 231 11.76 20.53 15.32
N ARG A 232 12.27 19.84 16.33
CA ARG A 232 11.46 18.98 17.21
C ARG A 232 10.38 19.79 17.95
N ALA A 233 10.73 20.97 18.47
CA ALA A 233 9.77 21.85 19.13
C ALA A 233 8.71 22.39 18.16
N ALA A 234 9.12 22.81 16.96
CA ALA A 234 8.23 23.31 15.93
C ALA A 234 7.21 22.28 15.47
N HIS A 235 7.59 20.99 15.46
CA HIS A 235 6.74 19.88 15.01
C HIS A 235 6.16 19.04 16.15
N SER A 236 6.29 19.49 17.40
CA SER A 236 5.76 18.81 18.60
C SER A 236 6.25 17.35 18.74
N ALA A 237 7.49 17.09 18.32
CA ALA A 237 8.09 15.76 18.41
C ALA A 237 8.41 15.40 19.87
N GLY A 238 7.88 14.27 20.31
CA GLY A 238 8.16 13.71 21.65
C GLY A 238 9.55 13.07 21.74
N PRO A 239 9.98 12.64 22.94
CA PRO A 239 11.32 12.11 23.15
C PRO A 239 11.63 10.82 22.38
N ASP A 240 10.58 10.08 22.00
CA ASP A 240 10.68 8.81 21.25
C ASP A 240 10.38 8.97 19.76
N ASP A 241 10.18 10.18 19.30
CA ASP A 241 9.90 10.44 17.89
C ASP A 241 11.19 10.76 17.14
N MET A 242 11.23 10.31 15.89
CA MET A 242 12.16 10.76 14.88
C MET A 242 11.43 11.74 13.95
N LEU A 243 12.16 12.57 13.23
CA LEU A 243 11.58 13.47 12.23
C LEU A 243 11.75 12.86 10.85
N CYS A 244 10.65 12.63 10.18
CA CYS A 244 10.59 12.28 8.77
C CYS A 244 10.41 13.56 7.96
N LEU A 245 11.38 13.86 7.13
CA LEU A 245 11.35 14.95 6.16
C LEU A 245 10.83 14.41 4.85
N VAL A 246 9.80 15.07 4.32
CA VAL A 246 9.27 14.82 2.99
C VAL A 246 9.75 15.96 2.10
N THR A 247 10.52 15.64 1.05
CA THR A 247 11.15 16.64 0.20
C THR A 247 10.91 16.38 -1.28
N SER A 248 10.70 17.43 -2.04
CA SER A 248 11.00 17.52 -3.46
C SER A 248 12.11 18.53 -3.66
N GLN A 249 13.25 18.11 -4.19
CA GLN A 249 14.46 18.95 -4.27
C GLN A 249 14.31 20.11 -5.23
N ALA A 250 13.46 19.97 -6.25
CA ALA A 250 13.16 21.03 -7.20
C ALA A 250 11.83 20.76 -7.93
N ASN A 251 11.33 21.74 -8.61
CA ASN A 251 10.27 21.67 -9.63
C ASN A 251 8.93 21.02 -9.20
N PRO A 252 8.26 21.50 -8.13
CA PRO A 252 8.61 22.56 -7.21
C PRO A 252 9.46 22.07 -6.01
N PHE A 253 10.24 22.96 -5.42
CA PHE A 253 10.91 22.69 -4.14
C PHE A 253 9.95 22.79 -2.97
N PHE A 254 9.99 21.79 -2.08
CA PHE A 254 9.43 21.87 -0.73
C PHE A 254 10.14 20.89 0.19
N SER A 255 10.03 21.13 1.49
CA SER A 255 10.60 20.27 2.53
C SER A 255 9.78 20.44 3.81
N GLU A 256 9.20 19.35 4.33
CA GLU A 256 8.27 19.38 5.46
C GLU A 256 8.55 18.22 6.42
N PHE A 257 8.67 18.51 7.70
CA PHE A 257 8.86 17.52 8.75
C PHE A 257 7.55 16.95 9.29
N THR A 258 7.56 15.67 9.59
CA THR A 258 6.50 14.97 10.32
C THR A 258 7.11 14.05 11.36
N PRO A 259 6.70 14.10 12.65
CA PRO A 259 7.13 13.14 13.65
C PRO A 259 6.63 11.74 13.35
N ILE A 260 7.51 10.75 13.48
CA ILE A 260 7.22 9.31 13.43
C ILE A 260 7.89 8.63 14.63
N LYS A 261 7.47 7.44 15.02
CA LYS A 261 8.07 6.73 16.14
C LYS A 261 9.48 6.22 15.80
N GLY A 262 10.41 6.41 16.72
CA GLY A 262 11.69 5.69 16.70
C GLY A 262 11.51 4.27 17.26
N ASP A 263 12.50 3.41 17.03
CA ASP A 263 12.53 2.00 17.40
C ASP A 263 11.31 1.21 16.89
N ALA A 264 10.89 1.53 15.68
CA ALA A 264 9.69 0.95 15.06
C ALA A 264 9.86 0.71 13.54
N TRP A 265 9.09 -0.23 13.03
CA TRP A 265 8.93 -0.43 11.61
C TRP A 265 7.91 0.54 11.02
N HIS A 266 8.26 1.15 9.90
CA HIS A 266 7.39 2.03 9.15
C HIS A 266 7.35 1.63 7.68
N THR A 267 6.20 1.88 7.05
CA THR A 267 6.01 1.72 5.61
C THR A 267 5.94 3.09 4.97
N PHE A 268 6.98 3.44 4.22
CA PHE A 268 7.08 4.67 3.44
C PHE A 268 6.62 4.39 2.02
N VAL A 269 5.70 5.20 1.53
CA VAL A 269 5.16 5.02 0.17
C VAL A 269 5.21 6.34 -0.58
N LEU A 270 5.76 6.29 -1.77
CA LEU A 270 5.72 7.35 -2.76
C LEU A 270 4.96 6.85 -3.98
N ASP A 271 3.76 7.38 -4.18
CA ASP A 271 2.94 7.09 -5.35
C ASP A 271 3.14 8.19 -6.41
N LEU A 272 3.61 7.81 -7.60
CA LEU A 272 3.72 8.68 -8.75
C LEU A 272 2.66 8.35 -9.77
N LYS A 273 1.74 9.29 -9.99
CA LYS A 273 0.73 9.19 -11.05
C LYS A 273 1.07 10.15 -12.18
N LEU A 274 1.03 9.67 -13.40
CA LEU A 274 1.18 10.55 -14.56
C LEU A 274 -0.19 11.15 -14.91
N GLU A 275 -0.32 12.46 -14.74
CA GLU A 275 -1.52 13.23 -15.07
C GLU A 275 -1.14 14.36 -16.02
N ASN A 276 -1.76 14.41 -17.20
CA ASN A 276 -1.45 15.41 -18.23
C ASN A 276 0.07 15.54 -18.54
N LYS A 277 0.76 14.39 -18.61
CA LYS A 277 2.19 14.27 -18.86
C LYS A 277 3.11 14.74 -17.73
N LYS A 278 2.57 15.14 -16.59
CA LYS A 278 3.32 15.52 -15.38
C LYS A 278 3.03 14.56 -14.24
N TYR A 279 3.98 14.40 -13.33
CA TYR A 279 3.77 13.55 -12.15
C TYR A 279 2.98 14.29 -11.08
N LEU A 280 1.91 13.64 -10.60
CA LEU A 280 1.33 13.91 -9.29
C LEU A 280 1.98 12.94 -8.30
N ALA A 281 2.75 13.47 -7.36
CA ALA A 281 3.43 12.70 -6.33
C ALA A 281 2.66 12.77 -5.01
N GLU A 282 2.55 11.63 -4.33
CA GLU A 282 1.94 11.50 -3.02
C GLU A 282 2.88 10.74 -2.08
N TRP A 283 3.26 11.36 -0.97
CA TRP A 283 4.04 10.76 0.09
C TRP A 283 3.13 10.31 1.22
N SER A 284 3.29 9.09 1.67
CA SER A 284 2.58 8.56 2.84
C SER A 284 3.49 7.70 3.72
N VAL A 285 3.21 7.70 5.03
CA VAL A 285 3.86 6.84 6.01
C VAL A 285 2.77 6.11 6.78
N ASP A 286 2.88 4.79 6.89
CA ASP A 286 1.92 3.91 7.56
C ASP A 286 0.47 4.13 7.09
N GLY A 287 0.30 4.36 5.80
CA GLY A 287 -0.99 4.62 5.17
C GLY A 287 -1.54 6.03 5.37
N LYS A 288 -0.86 6.89 6.13
CA LYS A 288 -1.24 8.30 6.29
C LYS A 288 -0.55 9.16 5.23
N VAL A 289 -1.32 9.83 4.39
CA VAL A 289 -0.80 10.79 3.41
C VAL A 289 -0.23 12.01 4.16
N LEU A 290 1.03 12.32 3.91
CA LEU A 290 1.74 13.48 4.46
C LEU A 290 1.70 14.65 3.50
N LYS A 291 1.95 14.39 2.20
CA LYS A 291 2.04 15.42 1.19
C LYS A 291 1.53 14.92 -0.16
N ARG A 292 0.93 15.83 -0.92
CA ARG A 292 0.67 15.70 -2.36
C ARG A 292 1.24 16.90 -3.08
N ALA A 293 1.88 16.68 -4.20
CA ALA A 293 2.40 17.73 -5.03
C ALA A 293 2.30 17.40 -6.52
N GLN A 294 1.84 18.35 -7.31
CA GLN A 294 1.97 18.31 -8.75
C GLN A 294 3.38 18.74 -9.10
N LEU A 295 4.14 17.87 -9.76
CA LEU A 295 5.49 18.19 -10.20
C LEU A 295 5.46 18.92 -11.54
N ASP A 296 6.53 19.67 -11.84
CA ASP A 296 6.66 20.39 -13.10
C ASP A 296 7.24 19.53 -14.23
N TYR A 297 7.58 18.28 -13.94
CA TYR A 297 8.11 17.27 -14.85
C TYR A 297 7.26 15.99 -14.82
N GLY A 298 7.50 15.06 -15.74
CA GLY A 298 6.70 13.84 -15.87
C GLY A 298 7.36 12.73 -16.64
N GLU A 299 6.77 12.33 -17.77
CA GLU A 299 7.16 11.13 -18.53
C GLU A 299 8.62 11.10 -19.00
N GLU A 300 9.35 12.23 -18.98
CA GLU A 300 10.75 12.34 -19.30
C GLU A 300 11.69 11.92 -18.14
N ALA A 301 11.21 11.88 -16.91
CA ALA A 301 11.99 11.54 -15.74
C ALA A 301 11.77 10.08 -15.32
N TYR A 302 12.86 9.32 -15.22
CA TYR A 302 12.86 7.93 -14.78
C TYR A 302 13.82 7.76 -13.62
N PHE A 303 13.31 7.30 -12.49
CA PHE A 303 13.98 7.29 -11.20
C PHE A 303 14.61 5.95 -10.86
N ARG A 304 15.73 6.00 -10.17
CA ARG A 304 16.23 4.89 -9.34
C ARG A 304 15.60 5.01 -7.96
N ALA A 305 15.12 3.90 -7.43
CA ALA A 305 14.73 3.82 -6.03
C ALA A 305 15.99 3.55 -5.20
N ILE A 306 16.18 4.34 -4.16
CA ILE A 306 17.40 4.34 -3.34
C ILE A 306 17.03 4.16 -1.89
N SER A 307 17.85 3.40 -1.16
CA SER A 307 17.88 3.35 0.30
C SER A 307 19.27 3.71 0.77
N SER A 308 19.36 4.60 1.75
CA SER A 308 20.64 5.06 2.28
C SER A 308 20.64 5.18 3.80
N VAL A 309 21.83 5.12 4.36
CA VAL A 309 22.11 5.57 5.72
C VAL A 309 23.36 6.43 5.68
N GLU A 310 23.26 7.61 6.23
CA GLU A 310 24.36 8.56 6.31
C GLU A 310 24.63 8.93 7.77
N ASN A 311 25.89 8.99 8.12
CA ASN A 311 26.35 9.64 9.35
C ASN A 311 27.20 10.85 8.96
N LEU A 312 26.63 12.02 9.15
CA LEU A 312 27.24 13.29 8.76
C LEU A 312 28.16 13.89 9.83
N TYR A 313 28.43 13.13 10.89
CA TYR A 313 29.33 13.55 11.95
C TYR A 313 30.73 13.80 11.37
N GLY A 314 31.32 14.95 11.66
CA GLY A 314 32.61 15.38 11.09
C GLY A 314 32.56 16.00 9.67
N MET A 315 31.45 15.94 9.01
CA MET A 315 31.21 16.77 7.82
C MET A 315 30.74 18.15 8.29
N GLY A 316 31.63 19.10 8.54
CA GLY A 316 31.30 20.43 9.08
C GLY A 316 29.94 20.98 8.61
N ASP A 317 29.44 22.04 9.26
CA ASP A 317 28.14 22.67 8.99
C ASP A 317 27.86 22.84 7.49
N ARG A 318 27.47 21.78 6.79
CA ARG A 318 26.70 21.94 5.58
C ARG A 318 25.30 22.33 6.04
N LYS A 319 25.05 23.62 6.05
CA LYS A 319 23.70 24.14 6.00
C LYS A 319 23.04 23.43 4.84
N SER A 320 22.00 22.68 5.12
CA SER A 320 21.29 21.87 4.17
C SER A 320 22.07 20.65 3.61
N VAL A 321 22.05 19.55 4.32
CA VAL A 321 21.66 18.35 3.64
C VAL A 321 20.15 18.39 3.64
N VAL A 322 19.63 18.98 2.65
CA VAL A 322 18.23 18.86 2.26
C VAL A 322 18.14 17.58 1.47
#